data_5dd032509158d2b295d9209770868418
#
_entry.id   5dd032509158d2b295d9209770868418
#
_cell.length_a   1.000
_cell.length_b   1.000
_cell.length_c   1.000
_cell.angle_alpha   90.00
_cell.angle_beta   90.00
_cell.angle_gamma   90.00
#
_symmetry.space_group_name_H-M   'P 1'
#
loop_
_entity.id
_entity.type
_entity.pdbx_description
1 polymer ?
#
loop_
_entity_poly.entity_id
_entity_poly.type
_entity_poly.pdbx_seq_one_letter_code
_entity_poly.pdbx_strand_id
1 'polypeptide(L)'
;MGRLIKQINFPADLRKFGKDDLRQISDELRDELIDVVSETGGHLGAGLGVVELTVALHYAFDTPKDKLVWDVSHQCYPHKIITGRRDRIKTLRKGGGLSGFTKRAESEYDPFGAAHSSTSISSTLGMAVAKKLSNNNNNVIAVIGDGAMSAGMAYEAMNNAGALKSKLIVVLNDNDMSIARPVGAMSKYLAKLLSGKLYFSFRETLKMVISAFSKRFSQKAGRAEDLLRNIVTGGTLFSELGFYYVGPIDGH
;
A
#
# COMPACT_ATOMS: atom_id res chain seq x y z
N MET A 1 15.52 7.51 -26.87
CA MET A 1 15.87 7.52 -25.44
C MET A 1 15.80 6.09 -24.92
N GLY A 2 16.79 5.64 -24.12
CA GLY A 2 16.74 4.31 -23.49
C GLY A 2 15.62 4.24 -22.45
N ARG A 3 15.09 3.03 -22.19
CA ARG A 3 14.07 2.81 -21.14
C ARG A 3 14.64 3.21 -19.77
N LEU A 4 13.91 4.04 -19.02
CA LEU A 4 14.33 4.53 -17.69
C LEU A 4 14.40 3.39 -16.67
N ILE A 5 13.48 2.45 -16.75
CA ILE A 5 13.43 1.28 -15.86
C ILE A 5 14.74 0.47 -15.86
N LYS A 6 15.48 0.46 -16.97
CA LYS A 6 16.77 -0.24 -17.07
C LYS A 6 17.89 0.37 -16.21
N GLN A 7 17.71 1.62 -15.78
CA GLN A 7 18.65 2.32 -14.90
C GLN A 7 18.34 2.11 -13.41
N ILE A 8 17.23 1.40 -13.10
CA ILE A 8 16.77 1.16 -11.75
C ILE A 8 17.05 -0.29 -11.38
N ASN A 9 18.09 -0.55 -10.62
CA ASN A 9 18.35 -1.86 -10.03
C ASN A 9 17.75 -1.98 -8.62
N PHE A 10 17.83 -0.88 -7.86
CA PHE A 10 17.34 -0.80 -6.49
C PHE A 10 16.49 0.46 -6.27
N PRO A 11 15.66 0.50 -5.23
CA PRO A 11 14.86 1.68 -4.91
C PRO A 11 15.67 2.98 -4.74
N ALA A 12 16.93 2.87 -4.33
CA ALA A 12 17.84 4.02 -4.25
C ALA A 12 18.09 4.66 -5.63
N ASP A 13 18.06 3.88 -6.71
CA ASP A 13 18.18 4.41 -8.07
C ASP A 13 16.89 5.10 -8.51
N LEU A 14 15.74 4.52 -8.19
CA LEU A 14 14.44 5.11 -8.45
C LEU A 14 14.32 6.51 -7.82
N ARG A 15 14.80 6.69 -6.60
CA ARG A 15 14.76 7.99 -5.89
C ARG A 15 15.66 9.09 -6.49
N LYS A 16 16.50 8.77 -7.47
CA LYS A 16 17.30 9.77 -8.21
C LYS A 16 16.52 10.45 -9.33
N PHE A 17 15.39 9.88 -9.75
CA PHE A 17 14.54 10.43 -10.82
C PHE A 17 13.62 11.53 -10.29
N GLY A 18 13.18 12.40 -11.20
CA GLY A 18 12.16 13.41 -10.92
C GLY A 18 10.77 12.80 -10.80
N LYS A 19 9.84 13.53 -10.17
CA LYS A 19 8.44 13.06 -10.06
C LYS A 19 7.79 12.89 -11.43
N ASP A 20 8.16 13.69 -12.40
CA ASP A 20 7.61 13.67 -13.75
C ASP A 20 8.02 12.39 -14.52
N ASP A 21 9.14 11.75 -14.14
CA ASP A 21 9.61 10.50 -14.73
C ASP A 21 8.86 9.28 -14.20
N LEU A 22 8.20 9.37 -13.03
CA LEU A 22 7.60 8.21 -12.36
C LEU A 22 6.50 7.55 -13.18
N ARG A 23 5.75 8.33 -13.96
CA ARG A 23 4.72 7.79 -14.86
C ARG A 23 5.34 6.92 -15.94
N GLN A 24 6.37 7.42 -16.63
CA GLN A 24 7.09 6.65 -17.64
C GLN A 24 7.71 5.38 -17.04
N ILE A 25 8.31 5.48 -15.85
CA ILE A 25 8.88 4.32 -15.13
C ILE A 25 7.80 3.28 -14.81
N SER A 26 6.60 3.73 -14.40
CA SER A 26 5.47 2.83 -14.14
C SER A 26 5.00 2.14 -15.41
N ASP A 27 4.89 2.86 -16.52
CA ASP A 27 4.48 2.29 -17.81
C ASP A 27 5.50 1.25 -18.30
N GLU A 28 6.79 1.56 -18.22
CA GLU A 28 7.86 0.63 -18.59
C GLU A 28 7.94 -0.60 -17.66
N LEU A 29 7.67 -0.44 -16.37
CA LEU A 29 7.58 -1.54 -15.41
C LEU A 29 6.37 -2.44 -15.70
N ARG A 30 5.24 -1.85 -16.11
CA ARG A 30 4.04 -2.58 -16.52
C ARG A 30 4.31 -3.44 -17.75
N ASP A 31 4.96 -2.88 -18.78
CA ASP A 31 5.34 -3.63 -19.97
C ASP A 31 6.24 -4.82 -19.61
N GLU A 32 7.26 -4.59 -18.77
CA GLU A 32 8.18 -5.65 -18.35
C GLU A 32 7.45 -6.74 -17.53
N LEU A 33 6.49 -6.36 -16.70
CA LEU A 33 5.65 -7.30 -15.95
C LEU A 33 4.82 -8.17 -16.89
N ILE A 34 4.20 -7.59 -17.93
CA ILE A 34 3.40 -8.32 -18.92
C ILE A 34 4.29 -9.31 -19.66
N ASP A 35 5.45 -8.87 -20.14
CA ASP A 35 6.41 -9.73 -20.85
C ASP A 35 6.83 -10.93 -19.98
N VAL A 36 7.20 -10.68 -18.73
CA VAL A 36 7.63 -11.72 -17.80
C VAL A 36 6.51 -12.72 -17.51
N VAL A 37 5.31 -12.25 -17.17
CA VAL A 37 4.21 -13.13 -16.76
C VAL A 37 3.65 -13.91 -17.97
N SER A 38 3.73 -13.38 -19.19
CA SER A 38 3.38 -14.11 -20.40
C SER A 38 4.24 -15.37 -20.60
N GLU A 39 5.51 -15.33 -20.17
CA GLU A 39 6.44 -16.47 -20.25
C GLU A 39 6.39 -17.40 -19.02
N THR A 40 6.23 -16.83 -17.82
CA THR A 40 6.36 -17.58 -16.56
C THR A 40 5.01 -18.05 -16.00
N GLY A 41 3.93 -17.43 -16.42
CA GLY A 41 2.64 -17.51 -15.75
C GLY A 41 2.66 -16.79 -14.40
N GLY A 42 1.50 -16.68 -13.74
CA GLY A 42 1.40 -16.06 -12.43
C GLY A 42 0.21 -15.12 -12.28
N HIS A 43 0.28 -14.25 -11.28
CA HIS A 43 -0.80 -13.34 -10.91
C HIS A 43 -0.65 -11.99 -11.65
N LEU A 44 -1.02 -11.95 -12.95
CA LEU A 44 -0.85 -10.76 -13.77
C LEU A 44 -1.71 -9.59 -13.28
N GLY A 45 -3.02 -9.79 -13.16
CA GLY A 45 -3.96 -8.71 -12.79
C GLY A 45 -3.63 -8.07 -11.44
N ALA A 46 -3.30 -8.91 -10.44
CA ALA A 46 -2.88 -8.39 -9.13
C ALA A 46 -1.58 -7.58 -9.19
N GLY A 47 -0.63 -8.01 -10.03
CA GLY A 47 0.62 -7.28 -10.27
C GLY A 47 0.40 -5.94 -10.98
N LEU A 48 -0.46 -5.92 -12.00
CA LEU A 48 -0.79 -4.70 -12.75
C LEU A 48 -1.45 -3.64 -11.86
N GLY A 49 -2.33 -4.05 -10.96
CA GLY A 49 -3.05 -3.14 -10.07
C GLY A 49 -2.19 -2.53 -8.95
N VAL A 50 -0.90 -2.81 -8.89
CA VAL A 50 0.01 -2.23 -7.89
C VAL A 50 1.30 -1.67 -8.51
N VAL A 51 1.36 -1.47 -9.80
CA VAL A 51 2.56 -0.94 -10.47
C VAL A 51 2.87 0.46 -9.96
N GLU A 52 1.94 1.40 -10.08
CA GLU A 52 2.09 2.77 -9.62
C GLU A 52 2.31 2.82 -8.11
N LEU A 53 1.54 2.05 -7.36
CA LEU A 53 1.68 1.94 -5.91
C LEU A 53 3.09 1.46 -5.52
N THR A 54 3.63 0.47 -6.23
CA THR A 54 4.99 -0.04 -5.99
C THR A 54 6.04 1.05 -6.25
N VAL A 55 5.94 1.75 -7.37
CA VAL A 55 6.83 2.86 -7.71
C VAL A 55 6.73 3.96 -6.66
N ALA A 56 5.50 4.38 -6.31
CA ALA A 56 5.27 5.43 -5.32
C ALA A 56 5.80 5.08 -3.93
N LEU A 57 5.58 3.86 -3.45
CA LEU A 57 6.07 3.41 -2.15
C LEU A 57 7.60 3.37 -2.09
N HIS A 58 8.25 2.82 -3.10
CA HIS A 58 9.72 2.76 -3.14
C HIS A 58 10.38 4.11 -3.42
N TYR A 59 9.65 5.04 -4.02
CA TYR A 59 10.09 6.42 -4.17
C TYR A 59 9.98 7.22 -2.87
N ALA A 60 8.87 7.07 -2.15
CA ALA A 60 8.58 7.84 -0.95
C ALA A 60 9.27 7.32 0.32
N PHE A 61 9.52 6.01 0.41
CA PHE A 61 10.08 5.36 1.60
C PHE A 61 11.49 4.82 1.36
N ASP A 62 12.34 4.90 2.38
CA ASP A 62 13.74 4.43 2.31
C ASP A 62 13.84 2.92 2.59
N THR A 63 13.27 2.12 1.68
CA THR A 63 13.42 0.65 1.75
C THR A 63 14.86 0.24 1.42
N PRO A 64 15.42 -0.79 2.08
CA PRO A 64 14.81 -1.72 3.03
C PRO A 64 14.85 -1.27 4.51
N LYS A 65 15.33 -0.06 4.83
CA LYS A 65 15.26 0.47 6.21
C LYS A 65 13.82 0.58 6.65
N ASP A 66 12.98 1.30 5.88
CA ASP A 66 11.54 1.25 6.02
C ASP A 66 11.04 -0.14 5.64
N LYS A 67 10.16 -0.72 6.45
CA LYS A 67 9.67 -2.08 6.26
C LYS A 67 8.36 -2.07 5.46
N LEU A 68 8.39 -2.67 4.26
CA LEU A 68 7.25 -2.80 3.37
C LEU A 68 6.83 -4.28 3.31
N VAL A 69 5.60 -4.57 3.76
CA VAL A 69 5.03 -5.92 3.76
C VAL A 69 3.83 -5.95 2.83
N TRP A 70 3.85 -6.89 1.90
CA TRP A 70 2.75 -7.17 0.97
C TRP A 70 1.90 -8.30 1.52
N ASP A 71 0.60 -8.06 1.69
CA ASP A 71 -0.35 -9.12 2.10
C ASP A 71 -0.46 -10.18 1.01
N VAL A 72 -0.51 -11.45 1.37
CA VAL A 72 -0.36 -12.59 0.45
C VAL A 72 0.93 -12.51 -0.36
N SER A 73 1.22 -11.34 -0.88
CA SER A 73 2.33 -10.97 -1.76
C SER A 73 2.30 -11.59 -3.17
N HIS A 74 1.14 -12.06 -3.63
CA HIS A 74 0.93 -12.50 -5.01
C HIS A 74 1.10 -11.35 -6.04
N GLN A 75 0.96 -10.10 -5.60
CA GLN A 75 1.15 -8.87 -6.37
C GLN A 75 2.59 -8.34 -6.35
N CYS A 76 3.55 -9.05 -5.74
CA CYS A 76 4.91 -8.54 -5.47
C CYS A 76 5.86 -8.53 -6.69
N TYR A 77 5.43 -8.86 -7.89
CA TYR A 77 6.33 -8.96 -9.05
C TYR A 77 6.96 -7.62 -9.43
N PRO A 78 6.22 -6.49 -9.51
CA PRO A 78 6.84 -5.17 -9.69
C PRO A 78 7.87 -4.84 -8.60
N HIS A 79 7.55 -5.16 -7.35
CA HIS A 79 8.48 -5.01 -6.23
C HIS A 79 9.76 -5.82 -6.43
N LYS A 80 9.69 -7.08 -6.91
CA LYS A 80 10.87 -7.89 -7.19
C LYS A 80 11.74 -7.29 -8.29
N ILE A 81 11.12 -6.76 -9.36
CA ILE A 81 11.83 -6.15 -10.49
C ILE A 81 12.68 -4.97 -10.01
N ILE A 82 12.14 -4.07 -9.20
CA ILE A 82 12.84 -2.87 -8.76
C ILE A 82 13.68 -3.04 -7.48
N THR A 83 13.75 -4.25 -6.94
CA THR A 83 14.54 -4.58 -5.74
C THR A 83 15.64 -5.60 -6.02
N GLY A 84 16.35 -5.44 -7.14
CA GLY A 84 17.56 -6.19 -7.47
C GLY A 84 17.34 -7.59 -8.01
N ARG A 85 16.12 -7.96 -8.42
CA ARG A 85 15.80 -9.31 -8.92
C ARG A 85 15.38 -9.34 -10.38
N ARG A 86 15.55 -8.22 -11.11
CA ARG A 86 15.18 -8.12 -12.53
C ARG A 86 15.81 -9.19 -13.40
N ASP A 87 17.12 -9.39 -13.28
CA ASP A 87 17.86 -10.35 -14.12
C ASP A 87 17.39 -11.79 -13.92
N ARG A 88 16.79 -12.08 -12.76
CA ARG A 88 16.29 -13.40 -12.41
C ARG A 88 14.76 -13.51 -12.56
N ILE A 89 14.07 -12.44 -12.95
CA ILE A 89 12.60 -12.41 -12.90
C ILE A 89 11.95 -13.47 -13.80
N LYS A 90 12.59 -13.85 -14.91
CA LYS A 90 12.14 -14.93 -15.80
C LYS A 90 12.27 -16.34 -15.19
N THR A 91 12.85 -16.47 -14.01
CA THR A 91 12.85 -17.71 -13.21
C THR A 91 11.69 -17.78 -12.20
N LEU A 92 10.78 -16.83 -12.24
CA LEU A 92 9.66 -16.72 -11.32
C LEU A 92 8.82 -18.01 -11.32
N ARG A 93 8.51 -18.56 -10.12
CA ARG A 93 7.74 -19.78 -9.90
C ARG A 93 8.36 -21.06 -10.50
N LYS A 94 9.59 -21.02 -10.96
CA LYS A 94 10.33 -22.21 -11.43
C LYS A 94 11.15 -22.82 -10.30
N GLY A 95 11.42 -24.12 -10.36
CA GLY A 95 12.29 -24.80 -9.39
C GLY A 95 13.69 -24.17 -9.35
N GLY A 96 14.19 -23.86 -8.16
CA GLY A 96 15.45 -23.12 -7.98
C GLY A 96 15.44 -21.64 -8.36
N GLY A 97 14.32 -21.14 -8.90
CA GLY A 97 14.13 -19.75 -9.28
C GLY A 97 13.50 -18.89 -8.18
N LEU A 98 12.98 -17.74 -8.58
CA LEU A 98 12.29 -16.82 -7.68
C LEU A 98 10.92 -17.35 -7.26
N SER A 99 10.59 -17.17 -5.97
CA SER A 99 9.26 -17.45 -5.43
C SER A 99 8.20 -16.54 -6.06
N GLY A 100 6.99 -17.05 -6.23
CA GLY A 100 5.82 -16.25 -6.62
C GLY A 100 5.33 -15.29 -5.53
N PHE A 101 5.94 -15.32 -4.34
CA PHE A 101 5.62 -14.52 -3.17
C PHE A 101 6.88 -13.89 -2.60
N THR A 102 6.75 -12.93 -1.68
CA THR A 102 7.91 -12.40 -0.96
C THR A 102 8.55 -13.51 -0.11
N LYS A 103 9.87 -13.52 -0.08
CA LYS A 103 10.65 -14.56 0.61
C LYS A 103 11.90 -13.96 1.22
N ARG A 104 12.00 -13.95 2.55
CA ARG A 104 13.12 -13.37 3.29
C ARG A 104 14.51 -13.87 2.84
N ALA A 105 14.59 -15.14 2.41
CA ALA A 105 15.84 -15.70 1.91
C ALA A 105 16.24 -15.22 0.51
N GLU A 106 15.37 -14.50 -0.21
CA GLU A 106 15.66 -13.97 -1.54
C GLU A 106 16.22 -12.55 -1.50
N SER A 107 15.75 -11.74 -0.56
CA SER A 107 16.07 -10.31 -0.54
C SER A 107 15.84 -9.70 0.83
N GLU A 108 16.69 -8.74 1.21
CA GLU A 108 16.49 -7.88 2.38
C GLU A 108 15.27 -6.95 2.26
N TYR A 109 14.78 -6.74 1.03
CA TYR A 109 13.57 -5.98 0.74
C TYR A 109 12.29 -6.76 1.05
N ASP A 110 12.39 -8.05 1.35
CA ASP A 110 11.29 -8.93 1.77
C ASP A 110 11.34 -9.15 3.30
N PRO A 111 10.94 -8.19 4.15
CA PRO A 111 11.08 -8.30 5.60
C PRO A 111 10.19 -9.39 6.21
N PHE A 112 9.17 -9.84 5.46
CA PHE A 112 8.24 -10.88 5.84
C PHE A 112 7.98 -11.83 4.67
N GLY A 113 8.06 -13.13 4.92
CA GLY A 113 7.63 -14.16 3.97
C GLY A 113 6.11 -14.33 4.05
N ALA A 114 5.45 -14.31 2.89
CA ALA A 114 4.00 -14.40 2.84
C ALA A 114 3.54 -15.61 2.00
N ALA A 115 2.33 -15.64 1.57
CA ALA A 115 1.52 -16.51 0.75
C ALA A 115 0.15 -16.80 1.41
N HIS A 116 -0.02 -16.46 2.69
CA HIS A 116 -1.30 -16.50 3.39
C HIS A 116 -1.89 -15.09 3.49
N SER A 117 -3.18 -14.94 3.20
CA SER A 117 -3.89 -13.67 3.28
C SER A 117 -4.04 -13.15 4.72
N SER A 118 -4.23 -11.85 4.85
CA SER A 118 -4.62 -11.16 6.08
C SER A 118 -3.53 -11.11 7.17
N THR A 119 -2.28 -11.42 6.83
CA THR A 119 -1.17 -11.50 7.78
C THR A 119 -0.34 -10.22 7.87
N SER A 120 -0.45 -9.33 6.89
CA SER A 120 0.42 -8.16 6.74
C SER A 120 0.30 -7.18 7.91
N ILE A 121 -0.92 -6.87 8.36
CA ILE A 121 -1.14 -5.91 9.44
C ILE A 121 -0.58 -6.46 10.76
N SER A 122 -0.81 -7.74 11.07
CA SER A 122 -0.23 -8.39 12.25
C SER A 122 1.29 -8.38 12.24
N SER A 123 1.90 -8.77 11.13
CA SER A 123 3.36 -8.81 11.03
C SER A 123 3.99 -7.41 11.13
N THR A 124 3.39 -6.42 10.48
CA THR A 124 3.85 -5.03 10.56
C THR A 124 3.59 -4.40 11.92
N LEU A 125 2.52 -4.78 12.62
CA LEU A 125 2.31 -4.38 14.01
C LEU A 125 3.46 -4.88 14.90
N GLY A 126 3.85 -6.15 14.76
CA GLY A 126 5.01 -6.69 15.47
C GLY A 126 6.31 -5.93 15.17
N MET A 127 6.54 -5.58 13.89
CA MET A 127 7.69 -4.75 13.48
C MET A 127 7.62 -3.33 14.05
N ALA A 128 6.43 -2.72 14.13
CA ALA A 128 6.24 -1.39 14.69
C ALA A 128 6.48 -1.38 16.21
N VAL A 129 6.09 -2.43 16.92
CA VAL A 129 6.38 -2.61 18.34
C VAL A 129 7.88 -2.82 18.57
N ALA A 130 8.53 -3.70 17.80
CA ALA A 130 9.98 -3.94 17.88
C ALA A 130 10.78 -2.66 17.61
N LYS A 131 10.37 -1.88 16.60
CA LYS A 131 10.92 -0.56 16.29
C LYS A 131 10.86 0.39 17.48
N LYS A 132 9.70 0.47 18.14
CA LYS A 132 9.50 1.32 19.33
C LYS A 132 10.42 0.90 20.47
N LEU A 133 10.55 -0.40 20.71
CA LEU A 133 11.41 -0.96 21.76
C LEU A 133 12.91 -0.73 21.47
N SER A 134 13.32 -0.77 20.20
CA SER A 134 14.71 -0.53 19.80
C SER A 134 15.04 0.94 19.48
N ASN A 135 14.11 1.85 19.75
CA ASN A 135 14.28 3.29 19.53
C ASN A 135 14.64 3.64 18.07
N ASN A 136 14.11 2.89 17.11
CA ASN A 136 14.35 3.07 15.69
C ASN A 136 13.25 3.96 15.06
N ASN A 137 13.61 4.80 14.10
CA ASN A 137 12.69 5.77 13.46
C ASN A 137 12.21 5.37 12.06
N ASN A 138 12.54 4.18 11.56
CA ASN A 138 12.07 3.71 10.25
C ASN A 138 10.53 3.60 10.18
N ASN A 139 9.97 3.68 8.99
CA ASN A 139 8.54 3.47 8.78
C ASN A 139 8.23 1.97 8.64
N VAL A 140 6.98 1.61 8.93
CA VAL A 140 6.48 0.24 8.75
C VAL A 140 5.16 0.33 7.99
N ILE A 141 5.10 -0.32 6.84
CA ILE A 141 4.01 -0.21 5.87
C ILE A 141 3.47 -1.60 5.55
N ALA A 142 2.16 -1.78 5.70
CA ALA A 142 1.41 -2.94 5.21
C ALA A 142 0.62 -2.55 3.95
N VAL A 143 0.73 -3.32 2.89
CA VAL A 143 -0.16 -3.24 1.73
C VAL A 143 -1.07 -4.46 1.75
N ILE A 144 -2.37 -4.23 1.83
CA ILE A 144 -3.39 -5.28 1.94
C ILE A 144 -4.48 -5.05 0.89
N GLY A 145 -4.90 -6.12 0.22
CA GLY A 145 -6.05 -6.07 -0.69
C GLY A 145 -7.38 -6.12 0.05
N ASP A 146 -8.44 -5.64 -0.58
CA ASP A 146 -9.82 -5.66 -0.07
C ASP A 146 -10.29 -7.06 0.33
N GLY A 147 -10.01 -8.06 -0.51
CA GLY A 147 -10.35 -9.46 -0.23
C GLY A 147 -9.68 -10.00 1.04
N ALA A 148 -8.45 -9.58 1.33
CA ALA A 148 -7.72 -9.99 2.53
C ALA A 148 -8.21 -9.27 3.80
N MET A 149 -8.95 -8.17 3.67
CA MET A 149 -9.62 -7.50 4.80
C MET A 149 -10.83 -8.27 5.34
N SER A 150 -11.24 -9.35 4.71
CA SER A 150 -12.39 -10.15 5.17
C SER A 150 -12.10 -11.08 6.36
N ALA A 151 -10.83 -11.34 6.67
CA ALA A 151 -10.45 -12.26 7.74
C ALA A 151 -10.29 -11.61 9.11
N GLY A 152 -10.67 -12.33 10.16
CA GLY A 152 -10.64 -11.85 11.55
C GLY A 152 -9.27 -11.36 12.01
N MET A 153 -8.19 -11.98 11.54
CA MET A 153 -6.81 -11.61 11.88
C MET A 153 -6.49 -10.15 11.51
N ALA A 154 -7.01 -9.63 10.39
CA ALA A 154 -6.81 -8.24 10.00
C ALA A 154 -7.45 -7.27 11.01
N TYR A 155 -8.65 -7.59 11.49
CA TYR A 155 -9.36 -6.78 12.49
C TYR A 155 -8.72 -6.84 13.86
N GLU A 156 -8.30 -8.03 14.28
CA GLU A 156 -7.56 -8.21 15.53
C GLU A 156 -6.29 -7.36 15.53
N ALA A 157 -5.53 -7.40 14.45
CA ALA A 157 -4.33 -6.60 14.30
C ALA A 157 -4.61 -5.10 14.31
N MET A 158 -5.65 -4.62 13.61
CA MET A 158 -6.05 -3.22 13.62
C MET A 158 -6.50 -2.78 15.01
N ASN A 159 -7.34 -3.56 15.69
CA ASN A 159 -7.78 -3.28 17.05
C ASN A 159 -6.60 -3.12 18.00
N ASN A 160 -5.62 -4.03 17.95
CA ASN A 160 -4.41 -3.94 18.76
C ASN A 160 -3.53 -2.73 18.36
N ALA A 161 -3.38 -2.46 17.07
CA ALA A 161 -2.58 -1.33 16.58
C ALA A 161 -3.15 0.00 17.08
N GLY A 162 -4.47 0.16 17.06
CA GLY A 162 -5.15 1.35 17.60
C GLY A 162 -5.00 1.48 19.10
N ALA A 163 -5.21 0.40 19.86
CA ALA A 163 -5.05 0.39 21.32
C ALA A 163 -3.61 0.75 21.74
N LEU A 164 -2.61 0.24 21.02
CA LEU A 164 -1.18 0.52 21.25
C LEU A 164 -0.72 1.87 20.68
N LYS A 165 -1.58 2.55 19.91
CA LYS A 165 -1.24 3.77 19.14
C LYS A 165 0.05 3.58 18.35
N SER A 166 0.15 2.44 17.67
CA SER A 166 1.34 2.05 16.92
C SER A 166 1.50 2.91 15.67
N LYS A 167 2.72 3.40 15.41
CA LYS A 167 3.04 4.14 14.19
C LYS A 167 3.18 3.15 13.01
N LEU A 168 2.06 2.83 12.40
CA LEU A 168 1.90 1.87 11.31
C LEU A 168 1.12 2.54 10.17
N ILE A 169 1.56 2.32 8.94
CA ILE A 169 0.86 2.75 7.73
C ILE A 169 0.21 1.51 7.11
N VAL A 170 -1.09 1.56 6.89
CA VAL A 170 -1.83 0.52 6.18
C VAL A 170 -2.35 1.09 4.87
N VAL A 171 -1.95 0.51 3.76
CA VAL A 171 -2.43 0.84 2.42
C VAL A 171 -3.44 -0.24 2.02
N LEU A 172 -4.71 0.13 2.00
CA LEU A 172 -5.77 -0.72 1.46
C LEU A 172 -5.82 -0.50 -0.05
N ASN A 173 -5.44 -1.52 -0.81
CA ASN A 173 -5.47 -1.52 -2.27
C ASN A 173 -6.71 -2.28 -2.75
N ASP A 174 -7.57 -1.57 -3.46
CA ASP A 174 -8.78 -2.13 -4.05
C ASP A 174 -8.80 -1.77 -5.54
N ASN A 175 -8.72 -2.79 -6.39
CA ASN A 175 -8.70 -2.65 -7.85
C ASN A 175 -10.03 -3.08 -8.48
N ASP A 176 -11.05 -3.32 -7.67
CA ASP A 176 -12.32 -3.93 -8.10
C ASP A 176 -12.14 -5.29 -8.84
N MET A 177 -10.99 -5.93 -8.59
CA MET A 177 -10.56 -7.19 -9.19
C MET A 177 -10.59 -8.30 -8.15
N SER A 178 -11.55 -9.21 -8.24
CA SER A 178 -11.57 -10.41 -7.40
C SER A 178 -11.79 -11.67 -8.24
N ILE A 179 -11.15 -12.78 -7.82
CA ILE A 179 -11.31 -14.11 -8.46
C ILE A 179 -12.73 -14.63 -8.24
N ALA A 180 -13.33 -14.31 -7.11
CA ALA A 180 -14.71 -14.64 -6.76
C ALA A 180 -15.46 -13.37 -6.37
N ARG A 181 -16.79 -13.35 -6.54
CA ARG A 181 -17.58 -12.21 -6.11
C ARG A 181 -17.37 -11.93 -4.63
N PRO A 182 -17.10 -10.68 -4.24
CA PRO A 182 -16.93 -10.30 -2.84
C PRO A 182 -18.15 -10.69 -2.02
N VAL A 183 -17.95 -11.35 -0.90
CA VAL A 183 -19.01 -11.78 0.01
C VAL A 183 -18.85 -11.14 1.38
N GLY A 184 -19.99 -10.99 2.08
CA GLY A 184 -20.01 -10.48 3.45
C GLY A 184 -20.26 -8.98 3.56
N ALA A 185 -20.51 -8.53 4.78
CA ALA A 185 -20.86 -7.14 5.09
C ALA A 185 -19.69 -6.17 4.84
N MET A 186 -18.46 -6.64 5.01
CA MET A 186 -17.27 -5.81 4.81
C MET A 186 -17.09 -5.40 3.35
N SER A 187 -17.25 -6.31 2.41
CA SER A 187 -17.18 -6.00 0.98
C SER A 187 -18.21 -4.94 0.58
N LYS A 188 -19.44 -5.04 1.14
CA LYS A 188 -20.47 -4.01 0.96
C LYS A 188 -20.08 -2.68 1.59
N TYR A 189 -19.42 -2.70 2.74
CA TYR A 189 -18.96 -1.51 3.43
C TYR A 189 -17.84 -0.82 2.63
N LEU A 190 -16.83 -1.57 2.15
CA LEU A 190 -15.75 -1.03 1.31
C LEU A 190 -16.30 -0.47 0.00
N ALA A 191 -17.19 -1.19 -0.70
CA ALA A 191 -17.85 -0.69 -1.89
C ALA A 191 -18.61 0.62 -1.64
N LYS A 192 -19.26 0.76 -0.47
CA LYS A 192 -19.94 2.01 -0.08
C LYS A 192 -18.95 3.15 0.18
N LEU A 193 -17.79 2.88 0.76
CA LEU A 193 -16.74 3.88 0.95
C LEU A 193 -16.20 4.40 -0.40
N LEU A 194 -16.05 3.51 -1.38
CA LEU A 194 -15.53 3.84 -2.72
C LEU A 194 -16.58 4.51 -3.62
N SER A 195 -17.85 4.09 -3.52
CA SER A 195 -18.93 4.58 -4.37
C SER A 195 -19.50 5.96 -3.99
N GLY A 196 -19.04 6.55 -2.91
CA GLY A 196 -19.52 7.83 -2.38
C GLY A 196 -19.17 9.04 -3.25
N LYS A 197 -19.73 9.15 -4.48
CA LYS A 197 -19.58 10.35 -5.34
C LYS A 197 -19.95 11.65 -4.65
N LEU A 198 -20.90 11.64 -3.73
CA LEU A 198 -21.26 12.75 -2.85
C LEU A 198 -20.11 13.17 -1.91
N TYR A 199 -19.24 12.24 -1.55
CA TYR A 199 -18.09 12.50 -0.69
C TYR A 199 -17.05 13.41 -1.38
N PHE A 200 -16.74 13.20 -2.65
CA PHE A 200 -15.79 14.01 -3.39
C PHE A 200 -16.30 15.45 -3.61
N SER A 201 -17.56 15.60 -4.00
CA SER A 201 -18.16 16.93 -4.23
C SER A 201 -18.25 17.74 -2.94
N PHE A 202 -18.63 17.11 -1.83
CA PHE A 202 -18.74 17.77 -0.52
C PHE A 202 -17.34 18.11 0.06
N ARG A 203 -16.34 17.26 -0.14
CA ARG A 203 -14.96 17.49 0.28
C ARG A 203 -14.33 18.72 -0.38
N GLU A 204 -14.54 18.92 -1.68
CA GLU A 204 -14.03 20.09 -2.41
C GLU A 204 -14.69 21.38 -1.91
N THR A 205 -16.01 21.35 -1.70
CA THR A 205 -16.74 22.50 -1.15
C THR A 205 -16.28 22.83 0.27
N LEU A 206 -16.05 21.80 1.11
CA LEU A 206 -15.60 21.99 2.48
C LEU A 206 -14.16 22.46 2.56
N LYS A 207 -13.25 21.99 1.70
CA LYS A 207 -11.88 22.52 1.59
C LYS A 207 -11.89 24.01 1.27
N MET A 208 -12.76 24.45 0.37
CA MET A 208 -12.93 25.88 0.07
C MET A 208 -13.39 26.68 1.30
N VAL A 209 -14.36 26.16 2.04
CA VAL A 209 -14.88 26.82 3.25
C VAL A 209 -13.81 26.85 4.36
N ILE A 210 -13.11 25.74 4.61
CA ILE A 210 -12.06 25.67 5.64
C ILE A 210 -10.86 26.55 5.26
N SER A 211 -10.47 26.60 3.98
CA SER A 211 -9.37 27.47 3.54
C SER A 211 -9.72 28.96 3.69
N ALA A 212 -10.98 29.32 3.52
CA ALA A 212 -11.46 30.68 3.74
C ALA A 212 -11.49 31.07 5.23
N PHE A 213 -11.75 30.12 6.13
CA PHE A 213 -11.76 30.36 7.58
C PHE A 213 -10.38 30.20 8.27
N SER A 214 -9.48 29.39 7.71
CA SER A 214 -8.17 29.05 8.30
C SER A 214 -7.23 30.25 8.42
N LYS A 215 -7.42 31.30 7.64
CA LYS A 215 -6.57 32.52 7.75
C LYS A 215 -6.75 33.32 9.04
N ARG A 216 -7.73 32.98 9.89
CA ARG A 216 -8.04 33.74 11.13
C ARG A 216 -7.85 32.97 12.45
N PHE A 217 -7.60 31.63 12.43
CA PHE A 217 -7.59 30.83 13.67
C PHE A 217 -6.48 29.76 13.69
N SER A 218 -5.23 30.15 13.88
CA SER A 218 -4.09 29.24 13.74
C SER A 218 -3.71 28.41 14.99
N GLN A 219 -4.35 28.55 16.13
CA GLN A 219 -3.90 27.88 17.37
C GLN A 219 -4.91 26.96 18.09
N LYS A 220 -6.17 26.88 17.66
CA LYS A 220 -7.16 25.92 18.22
C LYS A 220 -7.77 25.01 17.15
N ALA A 221 -7.19 25.00 15.96
CA ALA A 221 -7.76 24.35 14.77
C ALA A 221 -7.75 22.81 14.80
N GLY A 222 -6.76 22.17 15.43
CA GLY A 222 -6.59 20.71 15.36
C GLY A 222 -7.79 19.92 15.89
N ARG A 223 -8.35 20.28 17.04
CA ARG A 223 -9.51 19.57 17.60
C ARG A 223 -10.81 19.85 16.87
N ALA A 224 -10.98 21.07 16.35
CA ALA A 224 -12.14 21.44 15.55
C ALA A 224 -12.09 20.82 14.15
N GLU A 225 -10.90 20.69 13.57
CA GLU A 225 -10.65 20.02 12.30
C GLU A 225 -10.94 18.51 12.40
N ASP A 226 -10.52 17.84 13.46
CA ASP A 226 -10.82 16.44 13.73
C ASP A 226 -12.32 16.20 13.97
N LEU A 227 -13.02 17.09 14.66
CA LEU A 227 -14.46 17.01 14.90
C LEU A 227 -15.27 17.25 13.61
N LEU A 228 -14.94 18.27 12.84
CA LEU A 228 -15.56 18.56 11.55
C LEU A 228 -15.29 17.43 10.54
N ARG A 229 -14.08 16.87 10.58
CA ARG A 229 -13.70 15.76 9.73
C ARG A 229 -14.51 14.50 10.06
N ASN A 230 -14.67 14.14 11.33
CA ASN A 230 -15.48 13.00 11.76
C ASN A 230 -16.97 13.17 11.39
N ILE A 231 -17.48 14.39 11.43
CA ILE A 231 -18.85 14.70 11.01
C ILE A 231 -19.00 14.58 9.48
N VAL A 232 -17.99 14.97 8.73
CA VAL A 232 -18.00 14.97 7.26
C VAL A 232 -17.71 13.59 6.66
N THR A 233 -16.80 12.82 7.28
CA THR A 233 -16.46 11.47 6.81
C THR A 233 -17.41 10.41 7.34
N GLY A 234 -18.35 10.78 8.24
CA GLY A 234 -19.26 9.84 8.88
C GLY A 234 -18.48 8.65 9.42
N GLY A 235 -17.79 8.77 10.54
CA GLY A 235 -16.90 7.81 11.20
C GLY A 235 -16.68 6.49 10.47
N THR A 236 -15.52 6.29 9.86
CA THR A 236 -15.22 5.00 9.21
C THR A 236 -14.90 3.96 10.29
N LEU A 237 -15.12 2.67 10.00
CA LEU A 237 -14.66 1.58 10.87
C LEU A 237 -13.17 1.72 11.24
N PHE A 238 -12.36 2.21 10.31
CA PHE A 238 -10.93 2.44 10.54
C PHE A 238 -10.69 3.54 11.57
N SER A 239 -11.49 4.60 11.53
CA SER A 239 -11.41 5.69 12.51
C SER A 239 -11.84 5.23 13.90
N GLU A 240 -12.87 4.39 14.00
CA GLU A 240 -13.32 3.78 15.27
C GLU A 240 -12.24 2.85 15.86
N LEU A 241 -11.47 2.19 15.01
CA LEU A 241 -10.31 1.39 15.42
C LEU A 241 -9.05 2.23 15.69
N GLY A 242 -9.15 3.57 15.69
CA GLY A 242 -8.04 4.46 16.02
C GLY A 242 -7.08 4.79 14.88
N PHE A 243 -7.42 4.44 13.64
CA PHE A 243 -6.63 4.80 12.46
C PHE A 243 -7.07 6.16 11.89
N TYR A 244 -6.10 6.91 11.44
CA TYR A 244 -6.35 8.10 10.64
C TYR A 244 -6.59 7.67 9.18
N TYR A 245 -7.85 7.71 8.73
CA TYR A 245 -8.23 7.30 7.39
C TYR A 245 -8.01 8.43 6.38
N VAL A 246 -7.32 8.14 5.29
CA VAL A 246 -7.12 9.03 4.14
C VAL A 246 -7.56 8.28 2.89
N GLY A 247 -8.57 8.76 2.22
CA GLY A 247 -9.03 8.14 0.97
C GLY A 247 -10.53 8.34 0.73
N PRO A 248 -11.05 7.70 -0.30
CA PRO A 248 -10.31 6.97 -1.33
C PRO A 248 -9.44 7.89 -2.19
N ILE A 249 -8.36 7.34 -2.75
CA ILE A 249 -7.43 8.04 -3.63
C ILE A 249 -7.34 7.21 -4.91
N ASP A 250 -7.47 7.85 -6.08
CA ASP A 250 -7.13 7.23 -7.34
C ASP A 250 -5.62 7.05 -7.41
N GLY A 251 -5.17 5.81 -7.56
CA GLY A 251 -3.76 5.42 -7.55
C GLY A 251 -3.15 5.23 -8.94
N HIS A 252 -3.91 5.53 -10.02
CA HIS A 252 -3.48 5.34 -11.41
C HIS A 252 -3.23 6.65 -12.15
#